data_f3d8f5d0cf379881f6ea243eb416f429
#
_entry.id   f3d8f5d0cf379881f6ea243eb416f429
#
_cell.length_a   1.000
_cell.length_b   1.000
_cell.length_c   1.000
_cell.angle_alpha   90.00
_cell.angle_beta   90.00
_cell.angle_gamma   90.00
#
_symmetry.space_group_name_H-M   'P 1'
#
loop_
_entity.id
_entity.type
_entity.pdbx_description
1 polymer ?
#
loop_
_entity_poly.entity_id
_entity_poly.type
_entity_poly.pdbx_seq_one_letter_code
_entity_poly.pdbx_strand_id
1 'polypeptide(L)'
;VEVRADSRSVAALVDTYKDSMSYTNIKAASTKRSYDGHLSHVLRVHIGGKQFSKMFVSQVDYEYAQRLWLHIQDDVSTHKANHTFKVLKLVWNEGLRAGKVKANPFSLVRIPKLPDRQVMWTVDQIKGMVKYCDEQGYPSMGTMIVMCYEFCQRPVDVRTMKWSNIDGRTGVSNFIQQKTGKQMSIKVTNAVQDRLHLHKHRNSDDYIFAYENTGRPYTQDRCNKFFRKLADGYGLPEVPLHGQFNKDGSQMYSTIWLADLRRTGITHASQSGCSDRELMALSGHKNPQMLVVYAVEGEIESTNANIKRGLL
;
A
#
# COMPACT_ATOMS: atom_id res chain seq x y z
N VAL A 1 8.03 -4.27 40.25
CA VAL A 1 6.58 -4.46 40.46
C VAL A 1 5.90 -3.79 39.28
N GLU A 2 5.44 -4.57 38.30
CA GLU A 2 4.58 -4.05 37.23
C GLU A 2 3.29 -3.53 37.87
N VAL A 3 3.09 -2.22 37.81
CA VAL A 3 1.82 -1.60 38.24
C VAL A 3 0.76 -2.00 37.19
N ARG A 4 -0.08 -2.97 37.53
CA ARG A 4 -1.23 -3.33 36.68
C ARG A 4 -2.08 -2.10 36.44
N ALA A 5 -2.37 -1.82 35.16
CA ALA A 5 -3.27 -0.72 34.79
C ALA A 5 -4.65 -0.93 35.46
N ASP A 6 -5.26 0.19 35.93
CA ASP A 6 -6.64 0.14 36.43
C ASP A 6 -7.55 -0.51 35.38
N SER A 7 -8.33 -1.51 35.78
CA SER A 7 -9.21 -2.30 34.89
C SER A 7 -10.22 -1.44 34.11
N ARG A 8 -10.46 -0.20 34.55
CA ARG A 8 -11.34 0.78 33.89
C ARG A 8 -10.59 1.72 32.94
N SER A 9 -9.27 1.57 32.82
CA SER A 9 -8.44 2.44 31.97
C SER A 9 -8.54 2.07 30.49
N VAL A 10 -8.18 3.05 29.62
CA VAL A 10 -8.05 2.83 28.17
C VAL A 10 -6.98 1.78 27.89
N ALA A 11 -5.89 1.76 28.66
CA ALA A 11 -4.85 0.73 28.52
C ALA A 11 -5.44 -0.68 28.73
N ALA A 12 -6.19 -0.90 29.80
CA ALA A 12 -6.84 -2.18 30.07
C ALA A 12 -7.86 -2.58 29.00
N LEU A 13 -8.55 -1.61 28.38
CA LEU A 13 -9.43 -1.88 27.25
C LEU A 13 -8.65 -2.33 26.02
N VAL A 14 -7.50 -1.73 25.74
CA VAL A 14 -6.62 -2.14 24.62
C VAL A 14 -6.08 -3.56 24.86
N ASP A 15 -5.71 -3.91 26.10
CA ASP A 15 -5.28 -5.27 26.45
C ASP A 15 -6.41 -6.28 26.21
N THR A 16 -7.64 -5.94 26.63
CA THR A 16 -8.83 -6.75 26.33
C THR A 16 -9.02 -6.99 24.84
N TYR A 17 -8.82 -5.94 24.02
CA TYR A 17 -8.89 -6.10 22.56
C TYR A 17 -7.78 -7.02 22.03
N LYS A 18 -6.54 -6.88 22.52
CA LYS A 18 -5.41 -7.70 22.10
C LYS A 18 -5.57 -9.18 22.45
N ASP A 19 -6.25 -9.48 23.55
CA ASP A 19 -6.56 -10.83 23.98
C ASP A 19 -7.80 -11.42 23.26
N SER A 20 -8.55 -10.58 22.54
CA SER A 20 -9.80 -11.01 21.88
C SER A 20 -9.54 -11.79 20.58
N MET A 21 -10.53 -12.58 20.19
CA MET A 21 -10.55 -13.26 18.88
C MET A 21 -10.48 -12.27 17.72
N SER A 22 -11.01 -11.08 17.89
CA SER A 22 -10.97 -10.01 16.87
C SER A 22 -9.55 -9.57 16.52
N TYR A 23 -8.63 -9.64 17.45
CA TYR A 23 -7.23 -9.33 17.24
C TYR A 23 -6.36 -10.58 16.98
N THR A 24 -6.54 -11.65 17.76
CA THR A 24 -5.72 -12.86 17.68
C THR A 24 -5.86 -13.55 16.33
N ASN A 25 -7.06 -13.55 15.73
CA ASN A 25 -7.36 -14.13 14.43
C ASN A 25 -6.88 -13.28 13.22
N ILE A 26 -6.26 -12.14 13.43
CA ILE A 26 -5.64 -11.38 12.34
C ILE A 26 -4.48 -12.19 11.75
N LYS A 27 -4.67 -12.74 10.55
CA LYS A 27 -3.67 -13.61 9.89
C LYS A 27 -2.43 -12.84 9.43
N ALA A 28 -2.60 -11.61 8.93
CA ALA A 28 -1.50 -10.83 8.36
C ALA A 28 -0.67 -10.14 9.46
N ALA A 29 0.57 -10.56 9.64
CA ALA A 29 1.51 -9.96 10.59
C ALA A 29 1.72 -8.44 10.35
N SER A 30 1.66 -7.99 9.09
CA SER A 30 1.75 -6.57 8.74
C SER A 30 0.57 -5.76 9.29
N THR A 31 -0.65 -6.33 9.29
CA THR A 31 -1.84 -5.69 9.88
C THR A 31 -1.70 -5.58 11.39
N LYS A 32 -1.27 -6.66 12.07
CA LYS A 32 -1.00 -6.63 13.52
C LYS A 32 0.03 -5.54 13.87
N ARG A 33 1.17 -5.53 13.18
CA ARG A 33 2.22 -4.52 13.38
C ARG A 33 1.70 -3.09 13.17
N SER A 34 0.86 -2.88 12.16
CA SER A 34 0.24 -1.58 11.91
C SER A 34 -0.68 -1.17 13.06
N TYR A 35 -1.54 -2.07 13.53
CA TYR A 35 -2.44 -1.80 14.66
C TYR A 35 -1.66 -1.51 15.94
N ASP A 36 -0.65 -2.31 16.25
CA ASP A 36 0.22 -2.07 17.40
C ASP A 36 0.93 -0.73 17.33
N GLY A 37 1.41 -0.33 16.16
CA GLY A 37 2.03 0.98 15.94
C GLY A 37 1.04 2.15 16.15
N HIS A 38 -0.22 2.00 15.74
CA HIS A 38 -1.25 3.00 15.99
C HIS A 38 -1.65 3.06 17.47
N LEU A 39 -1.85 1.91 18.10
CA LEU A 39 -2.18 1.83 19.52
C LEU A 39 -1.04 2.35 20.41
N SER A 40 0.19 1.90 20.16
CA SER A 40 1.37 2.38 20.91
C SER A 40 1.56 3.90 20.81
N HIS A 41 1.28 4.49 19.64
CA HIS A 41 1.33 5.93 19.47
C HIS A 41 0.24 6.63 20.28
N VAL A 42 -1.03 6.26 20.07
CA VAL A 42 -2.17 6.97 20.70
C VAL A 42 -2.19 6.84 22.20
N LEU A 43 -1.76 5.71 22.76
CA LEU A 43 -1.69 5.52 24.23
C LEU A 43 -0.72 6.49 24.93
N ARG A 44 0.23 7.07 24.19
CA ARG A 44 1.19 8.07 24.70
C ARG A 44 0.71 9.51 24.52
N VAL A 45 -0.36 9.74 23.78
CA VAL A 45 -0.90 11.09 23.56
C VAL A 45 -1.42 11.68 24.88
N HIS A 46 -1.14 12.97 25.09
CA HIS A 46 -1.62 13.74 26.22
C HIS A 46 -2.60 14.82 25.73
N ILE A 47 -3.77 14.87 26.35
CA ILE A 47 -4.76 15.92 26.11
C ILE A 47 -5.24 16.45 27.45
N GLY A 48 -5.17 17.77 27.65
CA GLY A 48 -5.56 18.38 28.91
C GLY A 48 -4.75 17.90 30.13
N GLY A 49 -3.46 17.64 29.94
CA GLY A 49 -2.55 17.15 30.99
C GLY A 49 -2.68 15.66 31.32
N LYS A 50 -3.64 14.94 30.75
CA LYS A 50 -3.86 13.51 31.00
C LYS A 50 -3.38 12.66 29.82
N GLN A 51 -2.63 11.61 30.12
CA GLN A 51 -2.22 10.61 29.13
C GLN A 51 -3.40 9.71 28.78
N PHE A 52 -3.64 9.49 27.47
CA PHE A 52 -4.79 8.72 27.00
C PHE A 52 -4.84 7.30 27.57
N SER A 53 -3.71 6.61 27.70
CA SER A 53 -3.64 5.26 28.30
C SER A 53 -4.16 5.20 29.73
N LYS A 54 -4.01 6.29 30.51
CA LYS A 54 -4.39 6.40 31.94
C LYS A 54 -5.81 6.92 32.17
N MET A 55 -6.50 7.34 31.11
CA MET A 55 -7.88 7.78 31.21
C MET A 55 -8.81 6.61 31.51
N PHE A 56 -9.89 6.88 32.26
CA PHE A 56 -10.98 5.92 32.34
C PHE A 56 -11.79 5.91 31.06
N VAL A 57 -12.22 4.73 30.62
CA VAL A 57 -13.02 4.59 29.40
C VAL A 57 -14.31 5.40 29.42
N SER A 58 -14.88 5.65 30.63
CA SER A 58 -16.06 6.49 30.83
C SER A 58 -15.82 7.99 30.57
N GLN A 59 -14.58 8.45 30.57
CA GLN A 59 -14.18 9.82 30.27
C GLN A 59 -13.95 10.07 28.76
N VAL A 60 -13.98 9.02 27.96
CA VAL A 60 -13.77 9.10 26.52
C VAL A 60 -15.14 9.20 25.84
N ASP A 61 -15.64 10.41 25.74
CA ASP A 61 -16.88 10.76 25.05
C ASP A 61 -16.63 11.21 23.60
N TYR A 62 -17.68 11.64 22.91
CA TYR A 62 -17.59 12.14 21.54
C TYR A 62 -16.69 13.38 21.42
N GLU A 63 -16.82 14.31 22.36
CA GLU A 63 -16.05 15.56 22.35
C GLU A 63 -14.55 15.27 22.54
N TYR A 64 -14.22 14.38 23.47
CA TYR A 64 -12.84 13.93 23.65
C TYR A 64 -12.31 13.24 22.38
N ALA A 65 -13.10 12.37 21.76
CA ALA A 65 -12.71 11.69 20.54
C ALA A 65 -12.44 12.69 19.40
N GLN A 66 -13.26 13.73 19.22
CA GLN A 66 -12.98 14.79 18.25
C GLN A 66 -11.65 15.51 18.53
N ARG A 67 -11.43 15.93 19.79
CA ARG A 67 -10.17 16.59 20.19
C ARG A 67 -8.96 15.69 19.95
N LEU A 68 -9.07 14.39 20.22
CA LEU A 68 -8.01 13.43 19.99
C LEU A 68 -7.69 13.29 18.48
N TRP A 69 -8.72 13.29 17.62
CA TRP A 69 -8.52 13.23 16.17
C TRP A 69 -7.77 14.47 15.68
N LEU A 70 -8.22 15.67 16.06
CA LEU A 70 -7.59 16.93 15.71
C LEU A 70 -6.13 16.97 16.20
N HIS A 71 -5.89 16.57 17.44
CA HIS A 71 -4.55 16.55 18.01
C HIS A 71 -3.60 15.64 17.19
N ILE A 72 -4.03 14.41 16.83
CA ILE A 72 -3.20 13.51 16.02
C ILE A 72 -3.01 14.04 14.59
N GLN A 73 -4.04 14.67 14.03
CA GLN A 73 -3.95 15.34 12.73
C GLN A 73 -2.88 16.43 12.74
N ASP A 74 -2.91 17.27 13.77
CA ASP A 74 -2.02 18.42 13.90
C ASP A 74 -0.59 18.03 14.23
N ASP A 75 -0.41 17.03 15.08
CA ASP A 75 0.92 16.54 15.51
C ASP A 75 1.61 15.71 14.42
N VAL A 76 0.86 14.87 13.68
CA VAL A 76 1.42 13.95 12.71
C VAL A 76 0.84 14.16 11.31
N SER A 77 -0.42 13.75 11.09
CA SER A 77 -1.13 13.91 9.81
C SER A 77 -2.57 13.40 9.88
N THR A 78 -3.42 13.85 8.95
CA THR A 78 -4.78 13.34 8.73
C THR A 78 -4.80 11.84 8.46
N HIS A 79 -3.84 11.32 7.68
CA HIS A 79 -3.72 9.88 7.40
C HIS A 79 -3.49 9.08 8.69
N LYS A 80 -2.59 9.54 9.55
CA LYS A 80 -2.31 8.89 10.83
C LYS A 80 -3.53 8.92 11.74
N ALA A 81 -4.20 10.07 11.87
CA ALA A 81 -5.42 10.22 12.65
C ALA A 81 -6.52 9.24 12.17
N ASN A 82 -6.79 9.21 10.86
CA ASN A 82 -7.79 8.33 10.26
C ASN A 82 -7.53 6.85 10.54
N HIS A 83 -6.29 6.40 10.36
CA HIS A 83 -5.92 5.00 10.62
C HIS A 83 -5.98 4.66 12.12
N THR A 84 -5.51 5.55 13.00
CA THR A 84 -5.61 5.37 14.45
C THR A 84 -7.07 5.22 14.86
N PHE A 85 -7.97 6.04 14.32
CA PHE A 85 -9.40 5.97 14.63
C PHE A 85 -10.07 4.69 14.13
N LYS A 86 -9.66 4.17 12.97
CA LYS A 86 -10.12 2.84 12.51
C LYS A 86 -9.77 1.75 13.52
N VAL A 87 -8.58 1.81 14.12
CA VAL A 87 -8.14 0.84 15.13
C VAL A 87 -8.88 1.06 16.46
N LEU A 88 -9.04 2.32 16.92
CA LEU A 88 -9.78 2.63 18.13
C LEU A 88 -11.26 2.21 18.04
N LYS A 89 -11.88 2.32 16.86
CA LYS A 89 -13.24 1.77 16.64
C LYS A 89 -13.31 0.28 16.94
N LEU A 90 -12.30 -0.49 16.52
CA LEU A 90 -12.23 -1.94 16.78
C LEU A 90 -12.07 -2.22 18.28
N VAL A 91 -11.19 -1.47 18.96
CA VAL A 91 -10.97 -1.60 20.41
C VAL A 91 -12.27 -1.35 21.19
N TRP A 92 -12.97 -0.26 20.89
CA TRP A 92 -14.24 0.07 21.58
C TRP A 92 -15.38 -0.87 21.22
N ASN A 93 -15.44 -1.37 19.99
CA ASN A 93 -16.42 -2.40 19.62
C ASN A 93 -16.20 -3.69 20.42
N GLU A 94 -14.94 -4.07 20.67
CA GLU A 94 -14.65 -5.21 21.54
C GLU A 94 -15.03 -4.91 22.99
N GLY A 95 -14.77 -3.68 23.45
CA GLY A 95 -15.21 -3.21 24.77
C GLY A 95 -16.73 -3.27 24.96
N LEU A 96 -17.51 -2.95 23.92
CA LEU A 96 -18.98 -3.12 23.92
C LEU A 96 -19.37 -4.58 24.07
N ARG A 97 -18.75 -5.51 23.31
CA ARG A 97 -19.01 -6.94 23.40
C ARG A 97 -18.66 -7.52 24.77
N ALA A 98 -17.58 -7.01 25.37
CA ALA A 98 -17.11 -7.41 26.69
C ALA A 98 -17.85 -6.70 27.86
N GLY A 99 -18.84 -5.85 27.58
CA GLY A 99 -19.57 -5.08 28.60
C GLY A 99 -18.75 -4.05 29.37
N LYS A 100 -17.56 -3.69 28.85
CA LYS A 100 -16.64 -2.74 29.51
C LYS A 100 -16.94 -1.26 29.18
N VAL A 101 -17.63 -1.01 28.09
CA VAL A 101 -18.07 0.33 27.67
C VAL A 101 -19.52 0.28 27.21
N LYS A 102 -20.24 1.40 27.33
CA LYS A 102 -21.67 1.51 26.95
C LYS A 102 -21.88 2.03 25.54
N ALA A 103 -20.90 2.73 24.97
CA ALA A 103 -20.97 3.32 23.64
C ALA A 103 -19.57 3.36 23.01
N ASN A 104 -19.53 3.51 21.68
CA ASN A 104 -18.28 3.70 20.94
C ASN A 104 -18.22 5.13 20.39
N PRO A 105 -17.57 6.08 21.07
CA PRO A 105 -17.49 7.47 20.64
C PRO A 105 -16.75 7.65 19.31
N PHE A 106 -15.80 6.77 19.01
CA PHE A 106 -15.03 6.82 17.77
C PHE A 106 -15.88 6.47 16.54
N SER A 107 -17.02 5.79 16.69
CA SER A 107 -17.94 5.51 15.59
C SER A 107 -18.70 6.75 15.14
N LEU A 108 -18.87 7.73 16.00
CA LEU A 108 -19.62 8.96 15.74
C LEU A 108 -18.77 10.02 15.04
N VAL A 109 -17.44 9.96 15.19
CA VAL A 109 -16.54 10.94 14.57
C VAL A 109 -16.50 10.72 13.06
N ARG A 110 -16.85 11.76 12.30
CA ARG A 110 -16.73 11.77 10.83
C ARG A 110 -15.28 11.90 10.46
N ILE A 111 -14.73 10.84 9.89
CA ILE A 111 -13.35 10.79 9.39
C ILE A 111 -13.37 11.26 7.93
N PRO A 112 -12.61 12.33 7.56
CA PRO A 112 -12.56 12.79 6.18
C PRO A 112 -11.96 11.71 5.28
N LYS A 113 -12.59 11.48 4.12
CA LYS A 113 -12.01 10.62 3.08
C LYS A 113 -10.86 11.40 2.44
N LEU A 114 -9.67 10.85 2.52
CA LEU A 114 -8.54 11.40 1.76
C LEU A 114 -8.66 11.01 0.30
N PRO A 115 -8.25 11.89 -0.62
CA PRO A 115 -8.20 11.56 -2.03
C PRO A 115 -7.23 10.41 -2.28
N ASP A 116 -7.55 9.57 -3.25
CA ASP A 116 -6.69 8.47 -3.65
C ASP A 116 -5.43 9.03 -4.33
N ARG A 117 -4.29 8.37 -4.09
CA ARG A 117 -3.03 8.73 -4.76
C ARG A 117 -3.15 8.45 -6.26
N GLN A 118 -3.04 9.49 -7.09
CA GLN A 118 -3.20 9.41 -8.55
C GLN A 118 -1.88 9.62 -9.31
N VAL A 119 -0.77 9.25 -8.71
CA VAL A 119 0.56 9.39 -9.31
C VAL A 119 0.77 8.30 -10.36
N MET A 120 1.27 8.70 -11.53
CA MET A 120 1.66 7.80 -12.62
C MET A 120 3.07 8.11 -13.08
N TRP A 121 3.75 7.09 -13.59
CA TRP A 121 5.02 7.23 -14.28
C TRP A 121 4.78 7.55 -15.76
N THR A 122 5.66 8.36 -16.35
CA THR A 122 5.75 8.40 -17.81
C THR A 122 6.58 7.22 -18.34
N VAL A 123 6.38 6.86 -19.61
CA VAL A 123 7.18 5.80 -20.26
C VAL A 123 8.67 6.14 -20.26
N ASP A 124 9.01 7.42 -20.45
CA ASP A 124 10.39 7.88 -20.44
C ASP A 124 11.03 7.80 -19.05
N GLN A 125 10.27 8.11 -17.99
CA GLN A 125 10.72 7.90 -16.62
C GLN A 125 11.00 6.42 -16.33
N ILE A 126 10.12 5.50 -16.79
CA ILE A 126 10.32 4.05 -16.62
C ILE A 126 11.60 3.63 -17.33
N LYS A 127 11.75 3.95 -18.63
CA LYS A 127 12.92 3.59 -19.43
C LYS A 127 14.21 4.18 -18.87
N GLY A 128 14.20 5.46 -18.53
CA GLY A 128 15.35 6.16 -17.99
C GLY A 128 15.78 5.60 -16.62
N MET A 129 14.83 5.32 -15.74
CA MET A 129 15.12 4.76 -14.43
C MET A 129 15.66 3.32 -14.52
N VAL A 130 15.13 2.50 -15.44
CA VAL A 130 15.64 1.15 -15.73
C VAL A 130 17.10 1.22 -16.21
N LYS A 131 17.37 2.07 -17.20
CA LYS A 131 18.73 2.29 -17.73
C LYS A 131 19.67 2.75 -16.62
N TYR A 132 19.25 3.71 -15.81
CA TYR A 132 20.05 4.20 -14.69
C TYR A 132 20.37 3.08 -13.68
N CYS A 133 19.39 2.25 -13.32
CA CYS A 133 19.65 1.09 -12.46
C CYS A 133 20.71 0.16 -13.03
N ASP A 134 20.70 -0.10 -14.33
CA ASP A 134 21.68 -0.96 -15.01
C ASP A 134 23.06 -0.33 -14.98
N GLU A 135 23.19 0.94 -15.31
CA GLU A 135 24.44 1.71 -15.27
C GLU A 135 25.05 1.77 -13.88
N GLN A 136 24.20 1.79 -12.83
CA GLN A 136 24.64 1.72 -11.44
C GLN A 136 24.99 0.29 -10.97
N GLY A 137 24.84 -0.71 -11.83
CA GLY A 137 25.12 -2.13 -11.53
C GLY A 137 24.01 -2.84 -10.75
N TYR A 138 22.77 -2.37 -10.84
CA TYR A 138 21.59 -2.92 -10.14
C TYR A 138 20.50 -3.39 -11.11
N PRO A 139 20.78 -4.32 -12.05
CA PRO A 139 19.82 -4.81 -13.03
C PRO A 139 18.60 -5.48 -12.39
N SER A 140 18.71 -6.04 -11.17
CA SER A 140 17.57 -6.61 -10.46
C SER A 140 16.52 -5.56 -10.13
N MET A 141 16.94 -4.34 -9.72
CA MET A 141 16.00 -3.26 -9.48
C MET A 141 15.36 -2.76 -10.77
N GLY A 142 16.12 -2.63 -11.86
CA GLY A 142 15.59 -2.30 -13.17
C GLY A 142 14.55 -3.33 -13.65
N THR A 143 14.84 -4.63 -13.48
CA THR A 143 13.89 -5.71 -13.79
C THR A 143 12.63 -5.64 -12.92
N MET A 144 12.77 -5.31 -11.64
CA MET A 144 11.63 -5.14 -10.73
C MET A 144 10.70 -4.00 -11.17
N ILE A 145 11.26 -2.89 -11.66
CA ILE A 145 10.50 -1.78 -12.22
C ILE A 145 9.69 -2.25 -13.42
N VAL A 146 10.34 -2.94 -14.38
CA VAL A 146 9.67 -3.46 -15.57
C VAL A 146 8.56 -4.45 -15.19
N MET A 147 8.84 -5.40 -14.31
CA MET A 147 7.83 -6.39 -13.91
C MET A 147 6.67 -5.78 -13.11
N CYS A 148 6.90 -4.78 -12.26
CA CYS A 148 5.81 -4.08 -11.59
C CYS A 148 4.89 -3.38 -12.60
N TYR A 149 5.44 -2.83 -13.66
CA TYR A 149 4.71 -2.16 -14.73
C TYR A 149 4.00 -3.15 -15.66
N GLU A 150 4.74 -4.09 -16.27
CA GLU A 150 4.24 -5.05 -17.25
C GLU A 150 3.21 -6.04 -16.68
N PHE A 151 3.47 -6.55 -15.47
CA PHE A 151 2.56 -7.47 -14.79
C PHE A 151 1.44 -6.76 -14.03
N CYS A 152 1.48 -5.44 -13.94
CA CYS A 152 0.54 -4.65 -13.14
C CYS A 152 0.40 -5.17 -11.70
N GLN A 153 1.49 -5.66 -11.09
CA GLN A 153 1.50 -6.25 -9.77
C GLN A 153 2.03 -5.30 -8.70
N ARG A 154 1.68 -5.59 -7.44
CA ARG A 154 2.23 -4.82 -6.33
C ARG A 154 3.71 -5.14 -6.14
N PRO A 155 4.55 -4.18 -5.73
CA PRO A 155 5.97 -4.43 -5.50
C PRO A 155 6.25 -5.61 -4.55
N VAL A 156 5.38 -5.86 -3.57
CA VAL A 156 5.52 -7.01 -2.67
C VAL A 156 5.32 -8.34 -3.40
N ASP A 157 4.37 -8.41 -4.33
CA ASP A 157 4.10 -9.62 -5.10
C ASP A 157 5.24 -9.92 -6.05
N VAL A 158 5.76 -8.91 -6.77
CA VAL A 158 6.93 -9.04 -7.66
C VAL A 158 8.18 -9.38 -6.86
N ARG A 159 8.48 -8.62 -5.81
CA ARG A 159 9.69 -8.79 -4.99
C ARG A 159 9.85 -10.19 -4.40
N THR A 160 8.74 -10.86 -4.11
CA THR A 160 8.76 -12.20 -3.51
C THR A 160 8.72 -13.33 -4.54
N MET A 161 8.80 -13.02 -5.84
CA MET A 161 8.87 -14.04 -6.87
C MET A 161 10.20 -14.79 -6.82
N LYS A 162 10.09 -16.09 -7.02
CA LYS A 162 11.22 -17.01 -7.17
C LYS A 162 11.39 -17.42 -8.62
N TRP A 163 12.57 -17.91 -8.98
CA TRP A 163 12.80 -18.48 -10.30
C TRP A 163 11.85 -19.64 -10.63
N SER A 164 11.46 -20.44 -9.62
CA SER A 164 10.46 -21.50 -9.76
C SER A 164 9.04 -20.99 -10.11
N ASN A 165 8.76 -19.70 -9.96
CA ASN A 165 7.50 -19.11 -10.41
C ASN A 165 7.43 -18.93 -11.93
N ILE A 166 8.56 -19.02 -12.64
CA ILE A 166 8.63 -18.84 -14.10
C ILE A 166 8.83 -20.20 -14.76
N ASP A 167 7.84 -20.65 -15.48
CA ASP A 167 7.94 -21.85 -16.31
C ASP A 167 8.73 -21.50 -17.59
N GLY A 168 9.98 -21.95 -17.65
CA GLY A 168 10.88 -21.70 -18.79
C GLY A 168 10.40 -22.31 -20.10
N ARG A 169 9.55 -23.35 -20.08
CA ARG A 169 9.01 -23.99 -21.27
C ARG A 169 7.83 -23.21 -21.86
N THR A 170 6.92 -22.75 -21.00
CA THR A 170 5.71 -22.03 -21.43
C THR A 170 5.91 -20.52 -21.45
N GLY A 171 6.93 -20.01 -20.76
CA GLY A 171 7.15 -18.58 -20.56
C GLY A 171 6.02 -17.94 -19.75
N VAL A 172 5.43 -18.66 -18.81
CA VAL A 172 4.36 -18.19 -17.93
C VAL A 172 4.86 -18.04 -16.50
N SER A 173 4.55 -16.93 -15.86
CA SER A 173 4.82 -16.70 -14.46
C SER A 173 3.58 -17.06 -13.63
N ASN A 174 3.73 -18.01 -12.71
CA ASN A 174 2.68 -18.47 -11.80
C ASN A 174 3.03 -18.09 -10.36
N PHE A 175 2.17 -17.33 -9.71
CA PHE A 175 2.40 -16.88 -8.32
C PHE A 175 1.09 -16.58 -7.59
N ILE A 176 1.18 -16.40 -6.28
CA ILE A 176 0.03 -16.06 -5.43
C ILE A 176 0.23 -14.63 -4.89
N GLN A 177 -0.75 -13.77 -5.10
CA GLN A 177 -0.72 -12.41 -4.56
C GLN A 177 -0.75 -12.43 -3.02
N GLN A 178 0.23 -11.80 -2.39
CA GLN A 178 0.39 -11.80 -0.93
C GLN A 178 -0.81 -11.18 -0.19
N LYS A 179 -1.38 -10.11 -0.73
CA LYS A 179 -2.47 -9.38 -0.08
C LYS A 179 -3.83 -10.06 -0.22
N THR A 180 -4.09 -10.71 -1.35
CA THR A 180 -5.43 -11.20 -1.71
C THR A 180 -5.55 -12.71 -1.76
N GLY A 181 -4.43 -13.43 -1.72
CA GLY A 181 -4.36 -14.87 -1.90
C GLY A 181 -4.80 -15.35 -3.31
N LYS A 182 -4.94 -14.42 -4.28
CA LYS A 182 -5.35 -14.78 -5.64
C LYS A 182 -4.20 -15.43 -6.38
N GLN A 183 -4.47 -16.57 -6.99
CA GLN A 183 -3.57 -17.23 -7.94
C GLN A 183 -3.51 -16.42 -9.23
N MET A 184 -2.31 -16.16 -9.73
CA MET A 184 -2.04 -15.41 -10.95
C MET A 184 -1.23 -16.26 -11.90
N SER A 185 -1.52 -16.11 -13.20
CA SER A 185 -0.82 -16.76 -14.29
C SER A 185 -0.64 -15.71 -15.39
N ILE A 186 0.57 -15.20 -15.57
CA ILE A 186 0.85 -14.08 -16.47
C ILE A 186 1.94 -14.50 -17.47
N LYS A 187 1.69 -14.28 -18.75
CA LYS A 187 2.71 -14.51 -19.80
C LYS A 187 3.85 -13.52 -19.60
N VAL A 188 5.06 -14.04 -19.56
CA VAL A 188 6.28 -13.22 -19.48
C VAL A 188 6.51 -12.61 -20.86
N THR A 189 6.58 -11.28 -20.92
CA THR A 189 6.86 -10.55 -22.17
C THR A 189 8.32 -10.66 -22.56
N ASN A 190 8.66 -10.41 -23.83
CA ASN A 190 10.04 -10.41 -24.28
C ASN A 190 10.90 -9.42 -23.50
N ALA A 191 10.35 -8.23 -23.20
CA ALA A 191 11.04 -7.22 -22.40
C ALA A 191 11.42 -7.75 -21.00
N VAL A 192 10.52 -8.50 -20.35
CA VAL A 192 10.82 -9.13 -19.05
C VAL A 192 11.81 -10.27 -19.21
N GLN A 193 11.70 -11.10 -20.27
CA GLN A 193 12.65 -12.19 -20.54
C GLN A 193 14.07 -11.67 -20.70
N ASP A 194 14.27 -10.65 -21.51
CA ASP A 194 15.57 -10.01 -21.74
C ASP A 194 16.16 -9.49 -20.43
N ARG A 195 15.32 -8.89 -19.58
CA ARG A 195 15.74 -8.41 -18.28
C ARG A 195 16.16 -9.54 -17.33
N LEU A 196 15.43 -10.64 -17.32
CA LEU A 196 15.75 -11.81 -16.49
C LEU A 196 17.12 -12.43 -16.86
N HIS A 197 17.55 -12.29 -18.10
CA HIS A 197 18.90 -12.73 -18.53
C HIS A 197 20.05 -11.96 -17.88
N LEU A 198 19.81 -10.77 -17.38
CA LEU A 198 20.84 -9.95 -16.71
C LEU A 198 21.15 -10.40 -15.28
N HIS A 199 20.31 -11.25 -14.68
CA HIS A 199 20.49 -11.68 -13.28
C HIS A 199 21.59 -12.74 -13.15
N LYS A 200 22.48 -12.55 -12.18
CA LYS A 200 23.62 -13.45 -11.91
C LYS A 200 23.22 -14.73 -11.16
N HIS A 201 22.25 -14.59 -10.24
CA HIS A 201 21.80 -15.69 -9.38
C HIS A 201 20.51 -16.30 -9.94
N ARG A 202 20.53 -17.57 -10.32
CA ARG A 202 19.43 -18.25 -11.05
C ARG A 202 19.13 -19.65 -10.52
N ASN A 203 19.23 -19.85 -9.23
CA ASN A 203 18.78 -21.11 -8.65
C ASN A 203 17.22 -21.09 -8.53
N SER A 204 16.56 -22.20 -8.90
CA SER A 204 15.09 -22.29 -8.90
C SER A 204 14.44 -21.95 -7.55
N ASP A 205 15.13 -22.23 -6.46
CA ASP A 205 14.64 -21.95 -5.10
C ASP A 205 14.94 -20.53 -4.61
N ASP A 206 15.76 -19.79 -5.36
CA ASP A 206 16.15 -18.44 -5.02
C ASP A 206 15.11 -17.40 -5.49
N TYR A 207 15.09 -16.28 -4.79
CA TYR A 207 14.33 -15.12 -5.22
C TYR A 207 14.95 -14.49 -6.47
N ILE A 208 14.11 -14.08 -7.42
CA ILE A 208 14.55 -13.33 -8.60
C ILE A 208 15.20 -12.02 -8.18
N PHE A 209 14.62 -11.36 -7.17
CA PHE A 209 15.01 -10.03 -6.72
C PHE A 209 15.88 -10.11 -5.48
N ALA A 210 17.17 -10.02 -5.69
CA ALA A 210 18.22 -10.06 -4.69
C ALA A 210 19.28 -9.00 -4.99
N TYR A 211 20.05 -8.61 -3.98
CA TYR A 211 21.18 -7.71 -4.16
C TYR A 211 22.28 -8.40 -4.95
N GLU A 212 22.76 -7.75 -6.00
CA GLU A 212 23.74 -8.29 -6.96
C GLU A 212 25.05 -8.75 -6.30
N ASN A 213 25.48 -8.05 -5.27
CA ASN A 213 26.74 -8.31 -4.58
C ASN A 213 26.64 -9.34 -3.44
N THR A 214 25.45 -9.62 -2.91
CA THR A 214 25.28 -10.52 -1.77
C THR A 214 24.37 -11.70 -2.04
N GLY A 215 23.56 -11.69 -3.12
CA GLY A 215 22.52 -12.68 -3.39
C GLY A 215 21.38 -12.70 -2.35
N ARG A 216 21.39 -11.79 -1.38
CA ARG A 216 20.33 -11.74 -0.35
C ARG A 216 19.05 -11.12 -0.93
N PRO A 217 17.87 -11.73 -0.70
CA PRO A 217 16.61 -11.20 -1.21
C PRO A 217 16.30 -9.83 -0.60
N TYR A 218 15.63 -9.00 -1.38
CA TYR A 218 15.15 -7.71 -0.91
C TYR A 218 14.08 -7.89 0.18
N THR A 219 14.29 -7.32 1.36
CA THR A 219 13.22 -7.12 2.34
C THR A 219 12.38 -5.89 1.96
N GLN A 220 11.14 -5.79 2.46
CA GLN A 220 10.24 -4.66 2.11
C GLN A 220 10.88 -3.30 2.39
N ASP A 221 11.37 -3.10 3.61
CA ASP A 221 11.91 -1.81 4.03
C ASP A 221 13.20 -1.45 3.29
N ARG A 222 14.09 -2.45 3.10
CA ARG A 222 15.34 -2.24 2.37
C ARG A 222 15.09 -1.98 0.88
N CYS A 223 14.14 -2.70 0.27
CA CYS A 223 13.74 -2.47 -1.12
C CYS A 223 13.25 -1.03 -1.33
N ASN A 224 12.35 -0.56 -0.47
CA ASN A 224 11.83 0.80 -0.57
C ASN A 224 12.92 1.87 -0.38
N LYS A 225 13.80 1.69 0.62
CA LYS A 225 14.92 2.61 0.85
C LYS A 225 15.93 2.60 -0.31
N PHE A 226 16.20 1.42 -0.85
CA PHE A 226 17.14 1.27 -1.96
C PHE A 226 16.57 1.88 -3.24
N PHE A 227 15.31 1.59 -3.56
CA PHE A 227 14.63 2.25 -4.67
C PHE A 227 14.65 3.77 -4.53
N ARG A 228 14.34 4.31 -3.33
CA ARG A 228 14.38 5.76 -3.10
C ARG A 228 15.76 6.33 -3.37
N LYS A 229 16.83 5.71 -2.87
CA LYS A 229 18.20 6.14 -3.13
C LYS A 229 18.52 6.21 -4.62
N LEU A 230 18.07 5.22 -5.40
CA LEU A 230 18.27 5.20 -6.85
C LEU A 230 17.40 6.25 -7.55
N ALA A 231 16.16 6.43 -7.10
CA ALA A 231 15.24 7.42 -7.63
C ALA A 231 15.75 8.86 -7.41
N ASP A 232 16.29 9.13 -6.23
CA ASP A 232 16.92 10.42 -5.89
C ASP A 232 18.18 10.64 -6.75
N GLY A 233 19.01 9.60 -6.92
CA GLY A 233 20.21 9.65 -7.74
C GLY A 233 19.94 9.85 -9.25
N TYR A 234 18.83 9.30 -9.74
CA TYR A 234 18.35 9.52 -11.12
C TYR A 234 17.70 10.89 -11.29
N GLY A 235 17.22 11.50 -10.20
CA GLY A 235 16.49 12.76 -10.25
C GLY A 235 15.03 12.60 -10.68
N LEU A 236 14.34 11.55 -10.21
CA LEU A 236 12.91 11.42 -10.42
C LEU A 236 12.19 12.64 -9.80
N PRO A 237 11.32 13.32 -10.56
CA PRO A 237 10.66 14.52 -10.08
C PRO A 237 9.66 14.22 -8.96
N GLU A 238 9.45 15.19 -8.10
CA GLU A 238 8.27 15.21 -7.25
C GLU A 238 7.04 15.57 -8.07
N VAL A 239 5.92 14.96 -7.74
CA VAL A 239 4.65 15.12 -8.42
C VAL A 239 3.58 15.62 -7.46
N PRO A 240 2.65 16.47 -7.90
CA PRO A 240 1.59 16.99 -7.06
C PRO A 240 0.65 15.86 -6.62
N LEU A 241 0.26 15.87 -5.37
CA LEU A 241 -0.79 15.01 -4.83
C LEU A 241 -2.14 15.71 -4.99
N HIS A 242 -2.85 15.40 -6.07
CA HIS A 242 -4.14 16.04 -6.37
C HIS A 242 -5.10 16.03 -5.17
N GLY A 243 -5.64 17.21 -4.84
CA GLY A 243 -6.56 17.39 -3.73
C GLY A 243 -5.93 17.29 -2.33
N GLN A 244 -4.61 17.27 -2.23
CA GLN A 244 -3.88 17.28 -0.95
C GLN A 244 -3.03 18.54 -0.85
N PHE A 245 -3.19 19.27 0.26
CA PHE A 245 -2.53 20.54 0.52
C PHE A 245 -1.80 20.49 1.86
N ASN A 246 -0.71 21.24 1.97
CA ASN A 246 -0.02 21.49 3.23
C ASN A 246 -0.89 22.37 4.16
N LYS A 247 -0.48 22.50 5.42
CA LYS A 247 -1.20 23.32 6.41
C LYS A 247 -1.33 24.79 6.03
N ASP A 248 -0.38 25.30 5.24
CA ASP A 248 -0.33 26.67 4.73
C ASP A 248 -1.16 26.86 3.44
N GLY A 249 -1.86 25.82 2.97
CA GLY A 249 -2.66 25.84 1.75
C GLY A 249 -1.87 25.60 0.46
N SER A 250 -0.55 25.46 0.52
CA SER A 250 0.28 25.13 -0.65
C SER A 250 0.04 23.69 -1.13
N GLN A 251 0.25 23.46 -2.44
CA GLN A 251 0.12 22.13 -3.03
C GLN A 251 1.10 21.14 -2.41
N MET A 252 0.59 19.98 -1.98
CA MET A 252 1.43 18.91 -1.48
C MET A 252 2.07 18.12 -2.63
N TYR A 253 3.37 17.85 -2.53
CA TYR A 253 4.12 17.05 -3.49
C TYR A 253 4.60 15.75 -2.87
N SER A 254 4.87 14.76 -3.69
CA SER A 254 5.43 13.49 -3.29
C SER A 254 6.35 12.93 -4.37
N THR A 255 7.36 12.22 -3.96
CA THR A 255 8.17 11.41 -4.87
C THR A 255 7.34 10.29 -5.50
N ILE A 256 7.72 9.87 -6.69
CA ILE A 256 7.14 8.72 -7.38
C ILE A 256 7.61 7.43 -6.68
N TRP A 257 6.72 6.44 -6.52
CA TRP A 257 7.00 5.17 -5.84
C TRP A 257 6.93 3.98 -6.79
N LEU A 258 7.62 2.88 -6.44
CA LEU A 258 7.46 1.59 -7.13
C LEU A 258 5.99 1.12 -7.18
N ALA A 259 5.22 1.39 -6.14
CA ALA A 259 3.80 1.02 -6.09
C ALA A 259 2.94 1.73 -7.15
N ASP A 260 3.36 2.91 -7.60
CA ASP A 260 2.66 3.68 -8.62
C ASP A 260 2.76 3.01 -10.01
N LEU A 261 3.79 2.17 -10.26
CA LEU A 261 3.94 1.41 -11.50
C LEU A 261 2.76 0.48 -11.78
N ARG A 262 2.17 -0.13 -10.74
CA ARG A 262 0.97 -0.95 -10.92
C ARG A 262 -0.19 -0.12 -11.46
N ARG A 263 -0.41 1.09 -10.90
CA ARG A 263 -1.43 2.02 -11.38
C ARG A 263 -1.13 2.42 -12.82
N THR A 264 0.10 2.82 -13.09
CA THR A 264 0.56 3.22 -14.41
C THR A 264 0.31 2.12 -15.46
N GLY A 265 0.72 0.88 -15.16
CA GLY A 265 0.53 -0.26 -16.07
C GLY A 265 -0.94 -0.55 -16.36
N ILE A 266 -1.81 -0.54 -15.33
CA ILE A 266 -3.26 -0.77 -15.52
C ILE A 266 -3.87 0.36 -16.36
N THR A 267 -3.52 1.63 -16.07
CA THR A 267 -4.03 2.79 -16.81
C THR A 267 -3.59 2.75 -18.28
N HIS A 268 -2.31 2.47 -18.55
CA HIS A 268 -1.82 2.35 -19.93
C HIS A 268 -2.46 1.17 -20.67
N ALA A 269 -2.66 0.04 -20.01
CA ALA A 269 -3.38 -1.09 -20.60
C ALA A 269 -4.85 -0.75 -20.91
N SER A 270 -5.51 -0.03 -20.02
CA SER A 270 -6.88 0.50 -20.25
C SER A 270 -6.90 1.43 -21.47
N GLN A 271 -6.01 2.40 -21.53
CA GLN A 271 -5.87 3.34 -22.65
C GLN A 271 -5.53 2.65 -23.98
N SER A 272 -4.84 1.50 -23.92
CA SER A 272 -4.57 0.66 -25.09
C SER A 272 -5.78 -0.19 -25.54
N GLY A 273 -6.94 -0.04 -24.90
CA GLY A 273 -8.18 -0.71 -25.29
C GLY A 273 -8.38 -2.09 -24.67
N CYS A 274 -7.63 -2.45 -23.64
CA CYS A 274 -7.87 -3.70 -22.91
C CYS A 274 -9.24 -3.66 -22.22
N SER A 275 -9.98 -4.77 -22.35
CA SER A 275 -11.26 -4.96 -21.68
C SER A 275 -11.07 -5.11 -20.14
N ASP A 276 -12.13 -4.84 -19.38
CA ASP A 276 -12.12 -5.06 -17.92
C ASP A 276 -11.71 -6.48 -17.55
N ARG A 277 -12.09 -7.48 -18.35
CA ARG A 277 -11.72 -8.88 -18.12
C ARG A 277 -10.22 -9.09 -18.27
N GLU A 278 -9.60 -8.50 -19.27
CA GLU A 278 -8.13 -8.55 -19.48
C GLU A 278 -7.40 -7.80 -18.38
N LEU A 279 -7.87 -6.61 -18.01
CA LEU A 279 -7.31 -5.84 -16.89
C LEU A 279 -7.43 -6.58 -15.55
N MET A 280 -8.56 -7.28 -15.30
CA MET A 280 -8.73 -8.12 -14.11
C MET A 280 -7.84 -9.36 -14.12
N ALA A 281 -7.62 -9.97 -15.29
CA ALA A 281 -6.70 -11.10 -15.46
C ALA A 281 -5.26 -10.66 -15.17
N LEU A 282 -4.84 -9.51 -15.70
CA LEU A 282 -3.50 -8.96 -15.55
C LEU A 282 -3.25 -8.47 -14.11
N SER A 283 -4.16 -7.68 -13.56
CA SER A 283 -3.98 -7.03 -12.25
C SER A 283 -4.39 -7.87 -11.05
N GLY A 284 -5.26 -8.85 -11.25
CA GLY A 284 -5.82 -9.67 -10.17
C GLY A 284 -6.95 -9.00 -9.39
N HIS A 285 -7.57 -7.94 -9.88
CA HIS A 285 -8.77 -7.38 -9.26
C HIS A 285 -9.93 -8.39 -9.33
N LYS A 286 -10.75 -8.43 -8.27
CA LYS A 286 -11.89 -9.36 -8.18
C LYS A 286 -13.20 -8.75 -8.66
N ASN A 287 -13.28 -7.41 -8.72
CA ASN A 287 -14.47 -6.66 -9.09
C ASN A 287 -14.11 -5.60 -10.13
N PRO A 288 -14.83 -5.50 -11.26
CA PRO A 288 -14.65 -4.44 -12.26
C PRO A 288 -14.75 -3.03 -11.67
N GLN A 289 -15.60 -2.81 -10.68
CA GLN A 289 -15.72 -1.52 -10.00
C GLN A 289 -14.38 -1.02 -9.39
N MET A 290 -13.44 -1.93 -9.11
CA MET A 290 -12.10 -1.55 -8.66
C MET A 290 -11.24 -1.00 -9.80
N LEU A 291 -11.64 -1.19 -11.05
CA LEU A 291 -10.94 -0.70 -12.23
C LEU A 291 -11.39 0.71 -12.63
N VAL A 292 -12.57 1.15 -12.19
CA VAL A 292 -13.10 2.50 -12.49
C VAL A 292 -12.10 3.62 -12.10
N VAL A 293 -11.30 3.41 -11.06
CA VAL A 293 -10.25 4.37 -10.64
C VAL A 293 -9.10 4.49 -11.65
N TYR A 294 -8.99 3.56 -12.60
CA TYR A 294 -7.98 3.51 -13.64
C TYR A 294 -8.54 3.85 -15.03
N ALA A 295 -9.86 3.82 -15.17
CA ALA A 295 -10.53 4.35 -16.35
C ALA A 295 -10.28 5.86 -16.39
N VAL A 296 -9.46 6.29 -17.34
CA VAL A 296 -9.36 7.70 -17.68
C VAL A 296 -10.55 7.95 -18.61
N GLU A 297 -11.66 8.44 -18.05
CA GLU A 297 -12.76 8.97 -18.86
C GLU A 297 -12.20 10.09 -19.74
N GLY A 298 -12.02 9.83 -21.01
CA GLY A 298 -11.37 10.75 -21.91
C GLY A 298 -11.75 10.57 -23.37
N GLU A 299 -11.25 11.47 -24.16
CA GLU A 299 -11.46 11.59 -25.61
C GLU A 299 -11.16 10.29 -26.38
N ILE A 300 -10.19 9.50 -25.90
CA ILE A 300 -9.77 8.23 -26.52
C ILE A 300 -10.86 7.16 -26.40
N GLU A 301 -11.49 7.02 -25.22
CA GLU A 301 -12.55 6.02 -25.02
C GLU A 301 -13.81 6.36 -25.77
N SER A 302 -14.17 7.64 -25.83
CA SER A 302 -15.30 8.10 -26.65
C SER A 302 -15.03 7.91 -28.16
N THR A 303 -13.81 8.19 -28.61
CA THR A 303 -13.38 7.95 -30.00
C THR A 303 -13.39 6.47 -30.35
N ASN A 304 -12.82 5.62 -29.48
CA ASN A 304 -12.83 4.16 -29.66
C ASN A 304 -14.27 3.58 -29.68
N ALA A 305 -15.15 4.10 -28.82
CA ALA A 305 -16.56 3.71 -28.84
C ALA A 305 -17.24 4.09 -30.17
N ASN A 306 -16.93 5.26 -30.69
CA ASN A 306 -17.49 5.72 -31.99
C ASN A 306 -16.93 4.90 -33.16
N ILE A 307 -15.63 4.56 -33.17
CA ILE A 307 -15.02 3.68 -34.17
C ILE A 307 -15.68 2.29 -34.12
N LYS A 308 -15.84 1.70 -32.96
CA LYS A 308 -16.49 0.40 -32.78
C LYS A 308 -17.98 0.39 -33.21
N ARG A 309 -18.62 1.54 -33.15
CA ARG A 309 -20.00 1.71 -33.65
C ARG A 309 -20.08 1.97 -35.15
N GLY A 310 -18.96 2.07 -35.86
CA GLY A 310 -18.91 2.31 -37.29
C GLY A 310 -19.32 3.72 -37.69
N LEU A 311 -19.18 4.70 -36.81
CA LEU A 311 -19.59 6.10 -37.06
C LEU A 311 -18.40 6.99 -37.53
N LEU A 312 -17.18 6.43 -37.63
CA LEU A 312 -15.95 7.08 -38.15
C LEU A 312 -15.24 6.15 -39.11
#